data_4f3443f3be46e346569d0c3fb53ccf37
#
_entry.id   4f3443f3be46e346569d0c3fb53ccf37
#
_cell.length_a   1.000
_cell.length_b   1.000
_cell.length_c   1.000
_cell.angle_alpha   90.00
_cell.angle_beta   90.00
_cell.angle_gamma   90.00
#
_symmetry.space_group_name_H-M   'P 1'
#
loop_
_entity.id
_entity.type
_entity.pdbx_description
1 polymer ?
#
loop_
_entity_poly.entity_id
_entity_poly.type
_entity_poly.pdbx_seq_one_letter_code
_entity_poly.pdbx_strand_id
1 'polypeptide(L)'
;KANRKLMPTYQRLIKKSRLKSVQDFVDNGGFFPNSIIINIDTNGKSVRFDSAGNQVEKSISRIGILHLPKKYRSAYIIDGQHRLYGYANSPYKATNCIPVVAFINLERTQQVKLFMQINENQKAVPKNLRNTLNSDLLWNSENRTEQIKALKLQIALSLGEEMQSPLYDRIIIGENIKSATRCITIDTIKVGLDRGNFFGTFDKDSIKTDGTFYKGNNDATLERLFPFIVGCFDYIKNNLPEEWSKGDADDGFLTINANVESLLRLFSDIVDHIVKAKGVNPKVDSTQNVMQEMEFYLDPIIDFYKNLTSESKIELKKSYGIAGRTKVWRILQREISKVRTDFHPDGLDKYWKDEDKRYNEDSFRFIRDIETFMKEDFKTKLEQAYGSQWFKRGVPKAVYDKANQLASEKNYEITDASEEYSPWDCLTLIDYRRIATYGSNWRDIFEKYYTKPGEEKGGNKEAKTEWMQKLERIRNNNFHTYSVKEEEFEFLSELHKWLIETSD
;
A
#
# COMPACT_ATOMS: atom_id res chain seq x y z
N LYS A 1 6.12 -29.33 -8.89
CA LYS A 1 4.68 -29.64 -9.18
C LYS A 1 3.95 -29.47 -7.89
N ALA A 2 3.29 -28.31 -7.68
CA ALA A 2 2.37 -28.11 -6.57
C ALA A 2 1.39 -29.28 -6.59
N ASN A 3 1.32 -30.00 -5.48
CA ASN A 3 0.57 -31.23 -5.41
C ASN A 3 -0.95 -30.88 -5.32
N ARG A 4 -1.58 -30.52 -6.46
CA ARG A 4 -3.01 -30.20 -6.57
C ARG A 4 -3.93 -31.30 -6.04
N LYS A 5 -3.39 -32.46 -5.67
CA LYS A 5 -4.10 -33.57 -5.01
C LYS A 5 -4.34 -33.34 -3.53
N LEU A 6 -3.65 -32.42 -2.87
CA LEU A 6 -3.96 -31.98 -1.51
C LEU A 6 -5.01 -30.87 -1.63
N MET A 7 -6.27 -31.23 -1.46
CA MET A 7 -7.38 -30.29 -1.41
C MET A 7 -7.10 -29.21 -0.34
N PRO A 8 -7.10 -27.91 -0.71
CA PRO A 8 -7.08 -26.87 0.30
C PRO A 8 -8.28 -27.06 1.24
N THR A 9 -8.01 -27.04 2.53
CA THR A 9 -9.07 -27.14 3.53
C THR A 9 -9.79 -25.79 3.60
N TYR A 10 -11.04 -25.71 3.16
CA TYR A 10 -11.89 -24.53 3.33
C TYR A 10 -12.30 -24.31 4.79
N GLN A 11 -11.95 -25.24 5.68
CA GLN A 11 -12.31 -25.18 7.09
C GLN A 11 -11.45 -24.18 7.84
N ARG A 12 -12.07 -23.42 8.75
CA ARG A 12 -11.35 -22.51 9.66
C ARG A 12 -10.46 -23.32 10.61
N LEU A 13 -9.34 -22.71 11.03
CA LEU A 13 -8.51 -23.27 12.07
C LEU A 13 -9.31 -23.48 13.37
N ILE A 14 -9.15 -24.66 13.93
CA ILE A 14 -9.82 -25.03 15.17
C ILE A 14 -9.19 -24.27 16.34
N LYS A 15 -9.97 -23.40 16.99
CA LYS A 15 -9.52 -22.63 18.15
C LYS A 15 -9.84 -23.41 19.42
N LYS A 16 -8.81 -23.78 20.20
CA LYS A 16 -8.95 -24.52 21.48
C LYS A 16 -9.94 -23.84 22.44
N SER A 17 -9.92 -22.52 22.56
CA SER A 17 -10.85 -21.77 23.40
C SER A 17 -12.32 -21.96 22.98
N ARG A 18 -12.60 -22.02 21.68
CA ARG A 18 -13.95 -22.31 21.18
C ARG A 18 -14.40 -23.72 21.44
N LEU A 19 -13.48 -24.71 21.33
CA LEU A 19 -13.83 -26.10 21.67
C LEU A 19 -14.21 -26.21 23.12
N LYS A 20 -13.43 -25.58 24.01
CA LYS A 20 -13.75 -25.55 25.45
C LYS A 20 -15.10 -24.90 25.73
N SER A 21 -15.38 -23.74 25.14
CA SER A 21 -16.68 -23.06 25.30
C SER A 21 -17.85 -23.92 24.83
N VAL A 22 -17.70 -24.67 23.72
CA VAL A 22 -18.72 -25.61 23.24
C VAL A 22 -18.88 -26.78 24.19
N GLN A 23 -17.78 -27.34 24.67
CA GLN A 23 -17.80 -28.44 25.66
C GLN A 23 -18.53 -27.96 26.93
N ASP A 24 -18.11 -26.85 27.53
CA ASP A 24 -18.70 -26.28 28.75
C ASP A 24 -20.22 -26.03 28.56
N PHE A 25 -20.64 -25.53 27.39
CA PHE A 25 -22.05 -25.32 27.08
C PHE A 25 -22.84 -26.62 27.06
N VAL A 26 -22.31 -27.68 26.45
CA VAL A 26 -22.96 -29.00 26.38
C VAL A 26 -22.96 -29.68 27.74
N ASP A 27 -21.85 -29.61 28.48
CA ASP A 27 -21.69 -30.22 29.80
C ASP A 27 -22.66 -29.60 30.82
N ASN A 28 -23.06 -28.35 30.62
CA ASN A 28 -24.10 -27.64 31.39
C ASN A 28 -25.52 -27.84 30.88
N GLY A 29 -25.79 -28.85 30.03
CA GLY A 29 -27.12 -29.18 29.55
C GLY A 29 -27.58 -28.40 28.30
N GLY A 30 -26.68 -27.61 27.68
CA GLY A 30 -26.96 -26.91 26.44
C GLY A 30 -27.07 -27.84 25.23
N PHE A 31 -27.88 -27.47 24.26
CA PHE A 31 -28.00 -28.19 22.99
C PHE A 31 -27.94 -27.22 21.82
N PHE A 32 -27.55 -27.73 20.65
CA PHE A 32 -27.49 -26.95 19.42
C PHE A 32 -28.66 -27.29 18.52
N PRO A 33 -29.62 -26.38 18.29
CA PRO A 33 -30.75 -26.60 17.39
C PRO A 33 -30.33 -26.59 15.90
N ASN A 34 -29.20 -25.97 15.58
CA ASN A 34 -28.70 -25.86 14.21
C ASN A 34 -27.97 -27.12 13.77
N SER A 35 -28.29 -27.63 12.59
CA SER A 35 -27.69 -28.81 12.00
C SER A 35 -26.18 -28.62 11.72
N ILE A 36 -25.42 -29.70 11.87
CA ILE A 36 -24.10 -29.83 11.26
C ILE A 36 -24.28 -30.16 9.79
N ILE A 37 -23.50 -29.55 8.92
CA ILE A 37 -23.59 -29.79 7.47
C ILE A 37 -22.38 -30.59 7.02
N ILE A 38 -22.64 -31.74 6.39
CA ILE A 38 -21.59 -32.66 5.94
C ILE A 38 -21.78 -33.03 4.47
N ASN A 39 -20.71 -33.41 3.82
CA ASN A 39 -20.77 -34.13 2.53
C ASN A 39 -20.18 -35.52 2.69
N ILE A 40 -20.85 -36.52 2.15
CA ILE A 40 -20.41 -37.91 2.12
C ILE A 40 -19.99 -38.24 0.71
N ASP A 41 -18.72 -38.59 0.54
CA ASP A 41 -18.19 -39.09 -0.71
C ASP A 41 -18.31 -40.63 -0.72
N THR A 42 -19.25 -41.14 -1.50
CA THR A 42 -19.56 -42.55 -1.52
C THR A 42 -18.58 -43.38 -2.33
N ASN A 43 -17.81 -42.77 -3.22
CA ASN A 43 -16.92 -43.45 -4.18
C ASN A 43 -17.67 -44.57 -4.92
N GLY A 44 -18.94 -44.33 -5.31
CA GLY A 44 -19.77 -45.27 -6.03
C GLY A 44 -20.44 -46.36 -5.16
N LYS A 45 -20.28 -46.33 -3.83
CA LYS A 45 -20.93 -47.27 -2.92
C LYS A 45 -22.22 -46.70 -2.36
N SER A 46 -23.25 -47.57 -2.16
CA SER A 46 -24.50 -47.16 -1.51
C SER A 46 -24.28 -46.83 -0.03
N VAL A 47 -24.93 -45.77 0.45
CA VAL A 47 -24.99 -45.41 1.87
C VAL A 47 -26.33 -45.89 2.42
N ARG A 48 -26.30 -46.62 3.56
CA ARG A 48 -27.51 -47.06 4.23
C ARG A 48 -28.25 -45.87 4.83
N PHE A 49 -29.52 -45.71 4.46
CA PHE A 49 -30.40 -44.66 4.98
C PHE A 49 -31.76 -45.29 5.33
N ASP A 50 -32.13 -45.20 6.59
CA ASP A 50 -33.41 -45.68 7.10
C ASP A 50 -34.38 -44.50 7.14
N SER A 51 -35.33 -44.44 6.20
CA SER A 51 -36.28 -43.34 6.06
C SER A 51 -37.24 -43.26 7.24
N ALA A 52 -37.48 -42.06 7.75
CA ALA A 52 -38.47 -41.79 8.79
C ALA A 52 -39.80 -41.34 8.17
N GLY A 53 -40.86 -42.08 8.43
CA GLY A 53 -42.24 -41.73 8.02
C GLY A 53 -42.48 -41.65 6.52
N ASN A 54 -43.63 -41.12 6.12
CA ASN A 54 -43.99 -40.88 4.73
C ASN A 54 -43.19 -39.69 4.16
N GLN A 55 -42.48 -39.94 3.09
CA GLN A 55 -41.72 -38.91 2.38
C GLN A 55 -42.66 -38.11 1.46
N VAL A 56 -42.42 -36.82 1.34
CA VAL A 56 -43.11 -35.96 0.39
C VAL A 56 -42.60 -36.29 -1.02
N GLU A 57 -43.49 -36.64 -1.93
CA GLU A 57 -43.14 -36.88 -3.33
C GLU A 57 -42.42 -35.67 -3.94
N LYS A 58 -41.36 -35.91 -4.69
CA LYS A 58 -40.52 -34.88 -5.31
C LYS A 58 -39.73 -33.94 -4.36
N SER A 59 -39.68 -34.26 -3.04
CA SER A 59 -38.84 -33.50 -2.14
C SER A 59 -37.36 -33.71 -2.47
N ILE A 60 -36.59 -32.60 -2.50
CA ILE A 60 -35.11 -32.60 -2.65
C ILE A 60 -34.41 -33.12 -1.40
N SER A 61 -35.09 -33.19 -0.27
CA SER A 61 -34.54 -33.65 1.01
C SER A 61 -35.36 -34.82 1.59
N ARG A 62 -34.68 -35.71 2.31
CA ARG A 62 -35.28 -36.83 3.01
C ARG A 62 -34.87 -36.79 4.47
N ILE A 63 -35.80 -37.18 5.36
CA ILE A 63 -35.57 -37.28 6.81
C ILE A 63 -35.46 -38.76 7.18
N GLY A 64 -34.47 -39.11 7.97
CA GLY A 64 -34.25 -40.49 8.43
C GLY A 64 -32.93 -40.66 9.16
N ILE A 65 -32.56 -41.92 9.40
CA ILE A 65 -31.27 -42.28 10.03
C ILE A 65 -30.28 -42.62 8.95
N LEU A 66 -29.17 -41.85 8.90
CA LEU A 66 -28.09 -42.07 7.97
C LEU A 66 -26.97 -42.84 8.67
N HIS A 67 -26.60 -44.00 8.16
CA HIS A 67 -25.53 -44.81 8.67
C HIS A 67 -24.21 -44.49 8.00
N LEU A 68 -23.33 -43.83 8.71
CA LEU A 68 -21.99 -43.50 8.19
C LEU A 68 -21.08 -44.74 8.17
N PRO A 69 -20.32 -44.95 7.11
CA PRO A 69 -19.32 -46.01 7.07
C PRO A 69 -18.30 -45.86 8.21
N LYS A 70 -17.96 -46.94 8.89
CA LYS A 70 -16.92 -47.00 9.92
C LYS A 70 -15.52 -46.89 9.25
N LYS A 71 -15.26 -45.81 8.59
CA LYS A 71 -14.03 -45.54 7.86
C LYS A 71 -13.52 -44.14 8.22
N TYR A 72 -12.21 -44.04 8.40
CA TYR A 72 -11.57 -42.71 8.58
C TYR A 72 -11.85 -41.80 7.38
N ARG A 73 -12.24 -40.56 7.66
CA ARG A 73 -12.63 -39.57 6.65
C ARG A 73 -13.84 -39.99 5.78
N SER A 74 -14.86 -40.60 6.39
CA SER A 74 -16.08 -40.99 5.71
C SER A 74 -17.01 -39.84 5.30
N ALA A 75 -16.83 -38.67 5.90
CA ALA A 75 -17.57 -37.45 5.59
C ALA A 75 -16.69 -36.21 5.75
N TYR A 76 -16.98 -35.20 4.94
CA TYR A 76 -16.37 -33.86 5.05
C TYR A 76 -17.35 -32.93 5.75
N ILE A 77 -16.89 -32.21 6.76
CA ILE A 77 -17.72 -31.22 7.46
C ILE A 77 -17.69 -29.93 6.65
N ILE A 78 -18.85 -29.45 6.21
CA ILE A 78 -18.98 -28.15 5.53
C ILE A 78 -19.16 -27.04 6.57
N ASP A 79 -20.08 -27.23 7.53
CA ASP A 79 -20.25 -26.33 8.69
C ASP A 79 -20.46 -27.10 9.98
N GLY A 80 -20.12 -26.48 11.13
CA GLY A 80 -20.33 -27.01 12.45
C GLY A 80 -19.13 -27.75 13.06
N GLN A 81 -17.92 -27.64 12.50
CA GLN A 81 -16.72 -28.34 13.00
C GLN A 81 -16.45 -28.06 14.49
N HIS A 82 -16.56 -26.80 14.96
CA HIS A 82 -16.35 -26.49 16.38
C HIS A 82 -17.40 -27.12 17.28
N ARG A 83 -18.65 -27.23 16.80
CA ARG A 83 -19.71 -27.93 17.51
C ARG A 83 -19.41 -29.43 17.63
N LEU A 84 -19.09 -30.07 16.52
CA LEU A 84 -18.77 -31.51 16.52
C LEU A 84 -17.54 -31.84 17.35
N TYR A 85 -16.45 -31.12 17.18
CA TYR A 85 -15.21 -31.39 17.93
C TYR A 85 -15.30 -30.97 19.41
N GLY A 86 -16.15 -30.01 19.78
CA GLY A 86 -16.46 -29.69 21.17
C GLY A 86 -17.07 -30.84 21.95
N TYR A 87 -17.87 -31.70 21.28
CA TYR A 87 -18.39 -32.91 21.90
C TYR A 87 -17.34 -33.99 22.17
N ALA A 88 -16.16 -33.96 21.55
CA ALA A 88 -15.18 -35.03 21.61
C ALA A 88 -14.73 -35.36 23.03
N ASN A 89 -14.66 -34.37 23.91
CA ASN A 89 -14.25 -34.52 25.33
C ASN A 89 -15.44 -34.43 26.31
N SER A 90 -16.66 -34.26 25.83
CA SER A 90 -17.86 -34.24 26.66
C SER A 90 -18.29 -35.62 27.08
N PRO A 91 -18.79 -35.83 28.34
CA PRO A 91 -19.42 -37.09 28.75
C PRO A 91 -20.65 -37.42 27.89
N TYR A 92 -21.29 -36.44 27.28
CA TYR A 92 -22.49 -36.64 26.44
C TYR A 92 -22.18 -37.04 25.00
N LYS A 93 -20.92 -37.25 24.61
CA LYS A 93 -20.51 -37.57 23.22
C LYS A 93 -21.16 -38.85 22.65
N ALA A 94 -21.56 -39.78 23.51
CA ALA A 94 -22.15 -41.03 23.13
C ALA A 94 -23.70 -41.05 23.22
N THR A 95 -24.29 -40.10 23.93
CA THR A 95 -25.72 -40.06 24.24
C THR A 95 -26.49 -38.94 23.55
N ASN A 96 -25.83 -37.78 23.30
CA ASN A 96 -26.48 -36.67 22.63
C ASN A 96 -26.53 -36.87 21.13
N CYS A 97 -27.72 -36.61 20.56
CA CYS A 97 -27.95 -36.58 19.12
C CYS A 97 -27.73 -35.15 18.61
N ILE A 98 -27.06 -35.02 17.51
CA ILE A 98 -26.85 -33.73 16.82
C ILE A 98 -27.59 -33.81 15.45
N PRO A 99 -28.44 -32.83 15.13
CA PRO A 99 -29.07 -32.79 13.81
C PRO A 99 -28.00 -32.57 12.72
N VAL A 100 -28.11 -33.33 11.63
CA VAL A 100 -27.19 -33.33 10.51
C VAL A 100 -27.91 -33.12 9.20
N VAL A 101 -27.45 -32.22 8.36
CA VAL A 101 -27.81 -32.14 6.94
C VAL A 101 -26.66 -32.77 6.15
N ALA A 102 -26.93 -33.89 5.49
CA ALA A 102 -25.93 -34.62 4.73
C ALA A 102 -26.19 -34.52 3.23
N PHE A 103 -25.19 -34.04 2.51
CA PHE A 103 -25.14 -34.13 1.05
C PHE A 103 -24.38 -35.39 0.64
N ILE A 104 -24.79 -35.98 -0.47
CA ILE A 104 -24.15 -37.16 -1.02
C ILE A 104 -23.49 -36.79 -2.34
N ASN A 105 -22.17 -37.00 -2.42
CA ASN A 105 -21.35 -36.74 -3.63
C ASN A 105 -21.47 -35.28 -4.13
N LEU A 106 -21.64 -34.31 -3.22
CA LEU A 106 -21.63 -32.92 -3.60
C LEU A 106 -20.25 -32.53 -4.15
N GLU A 107 -20.22 -31.93 -5.31
CA GLU A 107 -18.97 -31.48 -5.94
C GLU A 107 -18.21 -30.48 -5.06
N ARG A 108 -16.90 -30.48 -5.14
CA ARG A 108 -16.03 -29.64 -4.32
C ARG A 108 -16.35 -28.16 -4.44
N THR A 109 -16.59 -27.68 -5.65
CA THR A 109 -16.99 -26.28 -5.93
C THR A 109 -18.27 -25.90 -5.22
N GLN A 110 -19.25 -26.80 -5.19
CA GLN A 110 -20.52 -26.60 -4.49
C GLN A 110 -20.36 -26.62 -2.96
N GLN A 111 -19.51 -27.52 -2.42
CA GLN A 111 -19.18 -27.52 -0.98
C GLN A 111 -18.58 -26.19 -0.54
N VAL A 112 -17.64 -25.63 -1.29
CA VAL A 112 -17.01 -24.34 -0.97
C VAL A 112 -18.00 -23.19 -1.11
N LYS A 113 -18.85 -23.17 -2.15
CA LYS A 113 -19.93 -22.17 -2.31
C LYS A 113 -20.86 -22.18 -1.09
N LEU A 114 -21.31 -23.36 -0.70
CA LEU A 114 -22.19 -23.54 0.47
C LEU A 114 -21.55 -23.07 1.77
N PHE A 115 -20.27 -23.43 1.99
CA PHE A 115 -19.51 -22.94 3.14
C PHE A 115 -19.42 -21.41 3.17
N MET A 116 -19.16 -20.78 2.04
CA MET A 116 -19.09 -19.31 1.94
C MET A 116 -20.43 -18.67 2.24
N GLN A 117 -21.53 -19.14 1.62
CA GLN A 117 -22.87 -18.61 1.82
C GLN A 117 -23.35 -18.70 3.27
N ILE A 118 -23.10 -19.82 3.94
CA ILE A 118 -23.49 -20.01 5.33
C ILE A 118 -22.72 -19.05 6.24
N ASN A 119 -21.42 -18.88 6.00
CA ASN A 119 -20.59 -18.04 6.85
C ASN A 119 -20.74 -16.54 6.57
N GLU A 120 -21.05 -16.13 5.34
CA GLU A 120 -21.31 -14.72 5.00
C GLU A 120 -22.53 -14.16 5.76
N ASN A 121 -23.54 -15.00 6.00
CA ASN A 121 -24.75 -14.62 6.74
C ASN A 121 -24.58 -14.61 8.27
N GLN A 122 -23.53 -15.22 8.82
CA GLN A 122 -23.30 -15.30 10.28
C GLN A 122 -22.20 -14.34 10.77
N LYS A 123 -21.07 -14.31 10.12
CA LYS A 123 -19.93 -13.41 10.34
C LYS A 123 -19.11 -13.41 9.07
N ALA A 124 -18.83 -12.22 8.52
CA ALA A 124 -18.07 -12.10 7.28
C ALA A 124 -16.82 -12.99 7.30
N VAL A 125 -16.67 -13.82 6.30
CA VAL A 125 -15.47 -14.64 6.09
C VAL A 125 -14.29 -13.68 5.92
N PRO A 126 -13.18 -13.85 6.66
CA PRO A 126 -12.02 -13.00 6.49
C PRO A 126 -11.63 -12.91 5.02
N LYS A 127 -11.34 -11.69 4.54
CA LYS A 127 -11.05 -11.42 3.13
C LYS A 127 -9.95 -12.34 2.58
N ASN A 128 -8.94 -12.63 3.39
CA ASN A 128 -7.85 -13.54 3.01
C ASN A 128 -8.33 -14.97 2.79
N LEU A 129 -9.18 -15.52 3.66
CA LEU A 129 -9.74 -16.87 3.47
C LEU A 129 -10.64 -16.93 2.24
N ARG A 130 -11.46 -15.90 2.02
CA ARG A 130 -12.30 -15.80 0.80
C ARG A 130 -11.45 -15.76 -0.47
N ASN A 131 -10.32 -15.04 -0.45
CA ASN A 131 -9.39 -15.02 -1.56
C ASN A 131 -8.84 -16.41 -1.89
N THR A 132 -8.40 -17.16 -0.86
CA THR A 132 -7.91 -18.54 -1.04
C THR A 132 -8.97 -19.44 -1.67
N LEU A 133 -10.22 -19.37 -1.19
CA LEU A 133 -11.32 -20.19 -1.70
C LEU A 133 -11.72 -19.81 -3.14
N ASN A 134 -11.67 -18.52 -3.50
CA ASN A 134 -11.97 -18.06 -4.85
C ASN A 134 -10.93 -18.52 -5.88
N SER A 135 -9.67 -18.74 -5.49
CA SER A 135 -8.66 -19.31 -6.39
C SER A 135 -9.11 -20.68 -6.93
N ASP A 136 -9.56 -21.58 -6.04
CA ASP A 136 -10.01 -22.90 -6.44
C ASP A 136 -11.31 -22.87 -7.24
N LEU A 137 -12.29 -22.04 -6.80
CA LEU A 137 -13.61 -21.99 -7.41
C LEU A 137 -13.63 -21.48 -8.84
N LEU A 138 -12.78 -20.46 -9.11
CA LEU A 138 -12.81 -19.73 -10.37
C LEU A 138 -11.74 -20.22 -11.36
N TRP A 139 -10.92 -21.22 -10.98
CA TRP A 139 -9.82 -21.72 -11.81
C TRP A 139 -10.27 -22.23 -13.17
N ASN A 140 -11.38 -22.97 -13.19
CA ASN A 140 -11.98 -23.55 -14.39
C ASN A 140 -13.32 -22.88 -14.74
N SER A 141 -13.52 -21.62 -14.36
CA SER A 141 -14.73 -20.88 -14.75
C SER A 141 -14.82 -20.76 -16.27
N GLU A 142 -16.02 -20.75 -16.82
CA GLU A 142 -16.24 -20.45 -18.23
C GLU A 142 -15.92 -18.99 -18.57
N ASN A 143 -15.93 -18.11 -17.58
CA ASN A 143 -15.60 -16.68 -17.74
C ASN A 143 -14.08 -16.45 -17.59
N ARG A 144 -13.43 -15.96 -18.64
CA ARG A 144 -11.99 -15.68 -18.66
C ARG A 144 -11.55 -14.67 -17.62
N THR A 145 -12.33 -13.64 -17.34
CA THR A 145 -12.02 -12.65 -16.30
C THR A 145 -11.95 -13.31 -14.92
N GLU A 146 -12.84 -14.28 -14.65
CA GLU A 146 -12.81 -15.06 -13.42
C GLU A 146 -11.60 -16.01 -13.36
N GLN A 147 -11.27 -16.66 -14.49
CA GLN A 147 -10.06 -17.48 -14.60
C GLN A 147 -8.80 -16.68 -14.27
N ILE A 148 -8.63 -15.49 -14.86
CA ILE A 148 -7.48 -14.61 -14.59
C ILE A 148 -7.47 -14.15 -13.13
N LYS A 149 -8.63 -13.86 -12.54
CA LYS A 149 -8.74 -13.54 -11.11
C LYS A 149 -8.25 -14.71 -10.23
N ALA A 150 -8.62 -15.93 -10.58
CA ALA A 150 -8.15 -17.13 -9.89
C ALA A 150 -6.63 -17.32 -10.06
N LEU A 151 -6.10 -17.09 -11.26
CA LEU A 151 -4.67 -17.18 -11.54
C LEU A 151 -3.86 -16.19 -10.70
N LYS A 152 -4.28 -14.92 -10.60
CA LYS A 152 -3.64 -13.92 -9.75
C LYS A 152 -3.64 -14.32 -8.27
N LEU A 153 -4.74 -14.89 -7.81
CA LEU A 153 -4.84 -15.42 -6.46
C LEU A 153 -3.88 -16.59 -6.24
N GLN A 154 -3.82 -17.52 -7.20
CA GLN A 154 -2.92 -18.68 -7.12
C GLN A 154 -1.45 -18.25 -7.10
N ILE A 155 -1.06 -17.27 -7.93
CA ILE A 155 0.30 -16.69 -7.90
C ILE A 155 0.60 -16.12 -6.52
N ALA A 156 -0.32 -15.34 -5.94
CA ALA A 156 -0.12 -14.77 -4.61
C ALA A 156 0.02 -15.84 -3.51
N LEU A 157 -0.77 -16.92 -3.59
CA LEU A 157 -0.68 -18.05 -2.66
C LEU A 157 0.64 -18.81 -2.83
N SER A 158 1.02 -19.15 -4.06
CA SER A 158 2.28 -19.83 -4.33
C SER A 158 3.50 -19.02 -3.89
N LEU A 159 3.48 -17.69 -4.12
CA LEU A 159 4.57 -16.82 -3.64
C LEU A 159 4.72 -16.85 -2.12
N GLY A 160 3.64 -17.00 -1.36
CA GLY A 160 3.68 -17.02 0.10
C GLY A 160 3.86 -18.39 0.73
N GLU A 161 3.53 -19.48 0.03
CA GLU A 161 3.50 -20.85 0.58
C GLU A 161 4.59 -21.78 0.04
N GLU A 162 5.16 -21.50 -1.14
CA GLU A 162 6.21 -22.33 -1.72
C GLU A 162 7.58 -21.95 -1.15
N MET A 163 8.29 -22.92 -0.57
CA MET A 163 9.58 -22.72 0.14
C MET A 163 10.67 -22.12 -0.77
N GLN A 164 10.62 -22.39 -2.07
CA GLN A 164 11.55 -21.83 -3.06
C GLN A 164 11.23 -20.37 -3.43
N SER A 165 10.09 -19.84 -3.00
CA SER A 165 9.75 -18.44 -3.27
C SER A 165 10.51 -17.50 -2.33
N PRO A 166 11.08 -16.39 -2.85
CA PRO A 166 11.69 -15.37 -2.00
C PRO A 166 10.68 -14.69 -1.05
N LEU A 167 9.39 -14.74 -1.38
CA LEU A 167 8.30 -14.22 -0.56
C LEU A 167 7.66 -15.28 0.36
N TYR A 168 8.28 -16.47 0.49
CA TYR A 168 7.83 -17.50 1.42
C TYR A 168 7.67 -16.94 2.83
N ASP A 169 6.53 -17.23 3.46
CA ASP A 169 6.13 -16.76 4.79
C ASP A 169 6.13 -15.23 4.99
N ARG A 170 6.11 -14.44 3.89
CA ARG A 170 6.02 -12.97 3.93
C ARG A 170 4.63 -12.45 3.58
N ILE A 171 3.78 -13.30 2.99
CA ILE A 171 2.41 -12.95 2.59
C ILE A 171 1.42 -13.44 3.66
N ILE A 172 0.48 -12.57 4.05
CA ILE A 172 -0.59 -12.89 5.00
C ILE A 172 -1.64 -13.72 4.27
N ILE A 173 -1.65 -15.03 4.52
CA ILE A 173 -2.58 -15.99 3.89
C ILE A 173 -3.50 -16.57 4.97
N GLY A 174 -4.78 -16.70 4.65
CA GLY A 174 -5.78 -17.27 5.55
C GLY A 174 -5.92 -16.47 6.85
N GLU A 175 -5.70 -17.15 7.98
CA GLU A 175 -5.74 -16.55 9.33
C GLU A 175 -4.33 -16.24 9.89
N ASN A 176 -3.29 -16.18 9.04
CA ASN A 176 -1.93 -15.89 9.49
C ASN A 176 -1.86 -14.51 10.14
N ILE A 177 -1.14 -14.42 11.25
CA ILE A 177 -0.96 -13.18 11.99
C ILE A 177 0.11 -12.33 11.29
N LYS A 178 -0.15 -11.02 11.14
CA LYS A 178 0.85 -10.05 10.67
C LYS A 178 2.06 -10.05 11.62
N SER A 179 3.25 -10.01 11.04
CA SER A 179 4.52 -9.76 11.75
C SER A 179 5.35 -8.74 10.99
N ALA A 180 6.51 -8.35 11.51
CA ALA A 180 7.42 -7.45 10.81
C ALA A 180 7.83 -8.00 9.43
N THR A 181 8.06 -9.29 9.30
CA THR A 181 8.42 -9.93 8.03
C THR A 181 7.22 -10.41 7.22
N ARG A 182 6.14 -10.87 7.87
CA ARG A 182 4.89 -11.26 7.21
C ARG A 182 3.93 -10.08 7.18
N CYS A 183 4.14 -9.14 6.27
CA CYS A 183 3.39 -7.87 6.20
C CYS A 183 2.75 -7.61 4.82
N ILE A 184 3.03 -8.44 3.83
CA ILE A 184 2.47 -8.32 2.48
C ILE A 184 1.07 -8.93 2.44
N THR A 185 0.12 -8.28 1.79
CA THR A 185 -1.24 -8.82 1.62
C THR A 185 -1.41 -9.50 0.26
N ILE A 186 -2.31 -10.48 0.17
CA ILE A 186 -2.72 -11.09 -1.11
C ILE A 186 -3.20 -10.02 -2.09
N ASP A 187 -3.94 -9.01 -1.61
CA ASP A 187 -4.43 -7.92 -2.45
C ASP A 187 -3.31 -7.09 -3.07
N THR A 188 -2.19 -6.90 -2.37
CA THR A 188 -1.00 -6.23 -2.91
C THR A 188 -0.46 -6.93 -4.14
N ILE A 189 -0.30 -8.25 -4.07
CA ILE A 189 0.16 -9.04 -5.21
C ILE A 189 -0.86 -8.97 -6.36
N LYS A 190 -2.16 -9.14 -6.06
CA LYS A 190 -3.22 -9.04 -7.08
C LYS A 190 -3.21 -7.70 -7.79
N VAL A 191 -3.16 -6.59 -7.03
CA VAL A 191 -3.17 -5.23 -7.60
C VAL A 191 -1.92 -4.96 -8.42
N GLY A 192 -0.74 -5.41 -7.96
CA GLY A 192 0.49 -5.33 -8.75
C GLY A 192 0.38 -6.07 -10.09
N LEU A 193 -0.18 -7.28 -10.07
CA LEU A 193 -0.43 -8.08 -11.27
C LEU A 193 -1.53 -7.48 -12.17
N ASP A 194 -2.58 -6.86 -11.59
CA ASP A 194 -3.66 -6.20 -12.33
C ASP A 194 -3.17 -4.97 -13.10
N ARG A 195 -2.21 -4.25 -12.54
CA ARG A 195 -1.66 -3.02 -13.12
C ARG A 195 -0.55 -3.26 -14.13
N GLY A 196 -0.01 -4.47 -14.18
CA GLY A 196 0.93 -4.92 -15.20
C GLY A 196 0.22 -5.54 -16.41
N ASN A 197 0.92 -5.62 -17.54
CA ASN A 197 0.42 -6.20 -18.80
C ASN A 197 0.72 -7.71 -18.91
N PHE A 198 0.82 -8.43 -17.80
CA PHE A 198 1.16 -9.86 -17.82
C PHE A 198 0.12 -10.72 -18.54
N PHE A 199 -1.16 -10.38 -18.40
CA PHE A 199 -2.30 -11.17 -18.89
C PHE A 199 -3.00 -10.58 -20.11
N GLY A 200 -2.78 -9.28 -20.38
CA GLY A 200 -3.56 -8.53 -21.36
C GLY A 200 -4.96 -8.17 -20.86
N THR A 201 -5.82 -7.73 -21.77
CA THR A 201 -7.21 -7.35 -21.47
C THR A 201 -8.18 -8.17 -22.30
N PHE A 202 -9.37 -8.41 -21.75
CA PHE A 202 -10.40 -9.23 -22.35
C PHE A 202 -11.70 -8.45 -22.49
N ASP A 203 -12.44 -8.73 -23.56
CA ASP A 203 -13.83 -8.32 -23.70
C ASP A 203 -14.67 -9.59 -23.77
N LYS A 204 -15.34 -9.93 -22.66
CA LYS A 204 -15.99 -11.24 -22.42
C LYS A 204 -14.99 -12.39 -22.64
N ASP A 205 -15.09 -13.10 -23.75
CA ASP A 205 -14.24 -14.23 -24.11
C ASP A 205 -13.17 -13.92 -25.18
N SER A 206 -13.20 -12.71 -25.75
CA SER A 206 -12.22 -12.28 -26.75
C SER A 206 -11.03 -11.55 -26.09
N ILE A 207 -9.83 -11.79 -26.64
CA ILE A 207 -8.62 -11.05 -26.23
C ILE A 207 -8.66 -9.68 -26.92
N LYS A 208 -8.76 -8.61 -26.13
CA LYS A 208 -8.68 -7.23 -26.63
C LYS A 208 -7.23 -6.79 -26.81
N THR A 209 -6.38 -7.05 -25.83
CA THR A 209 -4.93 -6.84 -25.91
C THR A 209 -4.24 -8.09 -25.41
N ASP A 210 -3.19 -8.51 -26.11
CA ASP A 210 -2.42 -9.68 -25.70
C ASP A 210 -1.47 -9.34 -24.54
N GLY A 211 -1.45 -10.21 -23.53
CA GLY A 211 -0.54 -10.08 -22.38
C GLY A 211 0.78 -10.75 -22.63
N THR A 212 1.83 -10.23 -21.99
CA THR A 212 3.21 -10.66 -22.18
C THR A 212 3.42 -12.13 -21.84
N PHE A 213 2.67 -12.68 -20.86
CA PHE A 213 2.79 -14.09 -20.41
C PHE A 213 1.58 -14.96 -20.69
N TYR A 214 0.43 -14.38 -21.08
CA TYR A 214 -0.79 -15.15 -21.22
C TYR A 214 -0.73 -16.19 -22.34
N LYS A 215 -0.92 -17.46 -22.02
CA LYS A 215 -0.86 -18.61 -22.92
C LYS A 215 -2.22 -19.29 -23.19
N GLY A 216 -3.30 -18.54 -23.08
CA GLY A 216 -4.65 -19.03 -23.38
C GLY A 216 -5.34 -19.80 -22.25
N ASN A 217 -4.61 -20.27 -21.23
CA ASN A 217 -5.17 -20.92 -20.05
C ASN A 217 -4.30 -20.67 -18.81
N ASN A 218 -4.87 -20.91 -17.64
CA ASN A 218 -4.23 -20.64 -16.36
C ASN A 218 -2.99 -21.50 -16.09
N ASP A 219 -3.04 -22.79 -16.43
CA ASP A 219 -1.93 -23.70 -16.13
C ASP A 219 -0.68 -23.34 -16.93
N ALA A 220 -0.81 -23.17 -18.23
CA ALA A 220 0.32 -22.80 -19.09
C ALA A 220 0.84 -21.38 -18.80
N THR A 221 -0.02 -20.45 -18.35
CA THR A 221 0.39 -19.11 -17.97
C THR A 221 1.12 -19.12 -16.63
N LEU A 222 0.62 -19.85 -15.63
CA LEU A 222 1.26 -19.99 -14.33
C LEU A 222 2.65 -20.61 -14.43
N GLU A 223 2.80 -21.64 -15.26
CA GLU A 223 4.08 -22.34 -15.49
C GLU A 223 5.19 -21.41 -16.02
N ARG A 224 4.81 -20.31 -16.68
CA ARG A 224 5.74 -19.31 -17.21
C ARG A 224 5.91 -18.11 -16.29
N LEU A 225 4.82 -17.54 -15.84
CA LEU A 225 4.83 -16.29 -15.09
C LEU A 225 5.36 -16.48 -13.67
N PHE A 226 5.01 -17.58 -12.99
CA PHE A 226 5.45 -17.79 -11.60
C PHE A 226 6.97 -17.87 -11.47
N PRO A 227 7.72 -18.70 -12.23
CA PRO A 227 9.18 -18.72 -12.18
C PRO A 227 9.82 -17.37 -12.53
N PHE A 228 9.22 -16.61 -13.45
CA PHE A 228 9.70 -15.27 -13.81
C PHE A 228 9.59 -14.31 -12.61
N ILE A 229 8.43 -14.23 -11.93
CA ILE A 229 8.24 -13.38 -10.76
C ILE A 229 9.19 -13.80 -9.63
N VAL A 230 9.32 -15.10 -9.39
CA VAL A 230 10.27 -15.64 -8.40
C VAL A 230 11.69 -15.19 -8.75
N GLY A 231 12.13 -15.33 -10.01
CA GLY A 231 13.45 -14.89 -10.46
C GLY A 231 13.71 -13.40 -10.22
N CYS A 232 12.76 -12.55 -10.54
CA CYS A 232 12.88 -11.10 -10.30
C CYS A 232 13.05 -10.76 -8.80
N PHE A 233 12.25 -11.38 -7.94
CA PHE A 233 12.39 -11.17 -6.50
C PHE A 233 13.64 -11.82 -5.90
N ASP A 234 14.05 -12.99 -6.40
CA ASP A 234 15.32 -13.64 -5.99
C ASP A 234 16.53 -12.78 -6.35
N TYR A 235 16.53 -12.18 -7.56
CA TYR A 235 17.58 -11.27 -7.96
C TYR A 235 17.71 -10.09 -6.96
N ILE A 236 16.60 -9.44 -6.62
CA ILE A 236 16.59 -8.35 -5.64
C ILE A 236 17.05 -8.83 -4.27
N LYS A 237 16.51 -9.94 -3.77
CA LYS A 237 16.84 -10.52 -2.46
C LYS A 237 18.33 -10.86 -2.35
N ASN A 238 18.92 -11.47 -3.39
CA ASN A 238 20.30 -11.90 -3.36
C ASN A 238 21.28 -10.71 -3.39
N ASN A 239 20.90 -9.59 -4.03
CA ASN A 239 21.70 -8.37 -4.09
C ASN A 239 21.47 -7.42 -2.90
N LEU A 240 20.37 -7.58 -2.14
CA LEU A 240 19.96 -6.74 -1.01
C LEU A 240 19.49 -7.56 0.20
N PRO A 241 20.27 -8.54 0.69
CA PRO A 241 19.80 -9.48 1.72
C PRO A 241 19.47 -8.81 3.06
N GLU A 242 20.22 -7.78 3.45
CA GLU A 242 19.98 -7.04 4.69
C GLU A 242 18.66 -6.28 4.62
N GLU A 243 18.46 -5.49 3.56
CA GLU A 243 17.23 -4.74 3.34
C GLU A 243 16.01 -5.67 3.20
N TRP A 244 16.19 -6.81 2.55
CA TRP A 244 15.15 -7.83 2.42
C TRP A 244 14.70 -8.37 3.78
N SER A 245 15.61 -8.53 4.71
CA SER A 245 15.32 -9.10 6.03
C SER A 245 14.48 -8.19 6.92
N LYS A 246 14.55 -6.87 6.73
CA LYS A 246 13.91 -5.86 7.58
C LYS A 246 12.38 -5.93 7.59
N GLY A 247 11.75 -6.27 6.47
CA GLY A 247 10.30 -6.33 6.38
C GLY A 247 9.65 -4.96 6.62
N ASP A 248 8.75 -4.86 7.60
CA ASP A 248 8.04 -3.65 8.03
C ASP A 248 8.68 -3.02 9.29
N ALA A 249 9.94 -3.31 9.60
CA ALA A 249 10.71 -2.64 10.66
C ALA A 249 10.88 -1.13 10.36
N ASP A 250 11.43 -0.35 11.30
CA ASP A 250 11.43 1.10 11.26
C ASP A 250 11.93 1.70 9.93
N ASP A 251 13.07 1.26 9.43
CA ASP A 251 13.64 1.66 8.13
C ASP A 251 13.41 0.63 7.02
N GLY A 252 12.60 -0.41 7.27
CA GLY A 252 12.28 -1.45 6.30
C GLY A 252 11.32 -0.94 5.25
N PHE A 253 11.73 -0.96 3.97
CA PHE A 253 10.92 -0.50 2.85
C PHE A 253 10.77 -1.54 1.74
N LEU A 254 11.77 -2.41 1.55
CA LEU A 254 11.87 -3.26 0.37
C LEU A 254 10.73 -4.27 0.24
N THR A 255 10.30 -4.89 1.33
CA THR A 255 9.29 -5.96 1.34
C THR A 255 7.97 -5.56 1.98
N ILE A 256 7.58 -4.27 1.87
CA ILE A 256 6.26 -3.78 2.28
C ILE A 256 5.27 -3.69 1.10
N ASN A 257 3.98 -3.57 1.41
CA ASN A 257 2.93 -3.55 0.40
C ASN A 257 3.16 -2.53 -0.73
N ALA A 258 3.50 -1.28 -0.39
CA ALA A 258 3.65 -0.22 -1.38
C ALA A 258 4.76 -0.53 -2.39
N ASN A 259 5.90 -1.00 -1.91
CA ASN A 259 7.04 -1.28 -2.76
C ASN A 259 6.88 -2.59 -3.55
N VAL A 260 6.36 -3.64 -2.94
CA VAL A 260 6.11 -4.92 -3.63
C VAL A 260 5.11 -4.76 -4.78
N GLU A 261 4.05 -3.96 -4.60
CA GLU A 261 3.12 -3.62 -5.68
C GLU A 261 3.83 -2.86 -6.81
N SER A 262 4.68 -1.89 -6.45
CA SER A 262 5.44 -1.07 -7.40
C SER A 262 6.46 -1.90 -8.18
N LEU A 263 7.13 -2.85 -7.52
CA LEU A 263 8.07 -3.78 -8.16
C LEU A 263 7.36 -4.70 -9.16
N LEU A 264 6.19 -5.25 -8.82
CA LEU A 264 5.43 -6.08 -9.76
C LEU A 264 5.03 -5.29 -11.01
N ARG A 265 4.62 -4.02 -10.86
CA ARG A 265 4.35 -3.15 -12.01
C ARG A 265 5.61 -2.89 -12.82
N LEU A 266 6.73 -2.59 -12.15
CA LEU A 266 8.02 -2.35 -12.79
C LEU A 266 8.49 -3.58 -13.57
N PHE A 267 8.35 -4.79 -13.04
CA PHE A 267 8.70 -6.03 -13.75
C PHE A 267 7.90 -6.16 -15.06
N SER A 268 6.63 -5.76 -15.05
CA SER A 268 5.83 -5.71 -16.27
C SER A 268 6.35 -4.67 -17.28
N ASP A 269 6.69 -3.46 -16.81
CA ASP A 269 7.22 -2.42 -17.68
C ASP A 269 8.53 -2.82 -18.32
N ILE A 270 9.45 -3.45 -17.56
CA ILE A 270 10.73 -3.93 -18.07
C ILE A 270 10.53 -5.06 -19.07
N VAL A 271 9.69 -6.05 -18.76
CA VAL A 271 9.45 -7.16 -19.68
C VAL A 271 8.76 -6.71 -20.96
N ASP A 272 7.81 -5.76 -20.89
CA ASP A 272 7.21 -5.15 -22.08
C ASP A 272 8.23 -4.41 -22.94
N HIS A 273 9.21 -3.75 -22.30
CA HIS A 273 10.30 -3.08 -22.98
C HIS A 273 11.22 -4.08 -23.69
N ILE A 274 11.70 -5.13 -23.01
CA ILE A 274 12.61 -6.12 -23.62
C ILE A 274 11.94 -6.93 -24.74
N VAL A 275 10.63 -7.18 -24.63
CA VAL A 275 9.84 -7.77 -25.73
C VAL A 275 9.88 -6.89 -26.97
N LYS A 276 9.66 -5.59 -26.81
CA LYS A 276 9.63 -4.62 -27.92
C LYS A 276 11.02 -4.32 -28.48
N ALA A 277 12.00 -4.09 -27.60
CA ALA A 277 13.32 -3.60 -27.97
C ALA A 277 14.28 -4.74 -28.40
N LYS A 278 14.16 -5.93 -27.81
CA LYS A 278 15.10 -7.04 -27.98
C LYS A 278 14.48 -8.28 -28.60
N GLY A 279 13.17 -8.29 -28.84
CA GLY A 279 12.47 -9.42 -29.45
C GLY A 279 12.36 -10.66 -28.56
N VAL A 280 12.59 -10.53 -27.24
CA VAL A 280 12.41 -11.59 -26.26
C VAL A 280 10.93 -11.99 -26.20
N ASN A 281 10.65 -13.29 -26.14
CA ASN A 281 9.28 -13.80 -26.02
C ASN A 281 9.08 -14.62 -24.74
N PRO A 282 8.59 -14.03 -23.65
CA PRO A 282 8.41 -14.73 -22.37
C PRO A 282 7.47 -15.94 -22.42
N LYS A 283 6.61 -16.03 -23.45
CA LYS A 283 5.72 -17.18 -23.65
C LYS A 283 6.46 -18.43 -24.14
N VAL A 284 7.63 -18.27 -24.75
CA VAL A 284 8.37 -19.36 -25.44
C VAL A 284 9.78 -19.51 -24.90
N ASP A 285 10.49 -18.40 -24.72
CA ASP A 285 11.90 -18.38 -24.29
C ASP A 285 12.06 -18.95 -22.88
N SER A 286 13.23 -19.48 -22.58
CA SER A 286 13.52 -19.96 -21.23
C SER A 286 13.44 -18.83 -20.21
N THR A 287 12.98 -19.13 -18.99
CA THR A 287 12.97 -18.14 -17.90
C THR A 287 14.37 -17.54 -17.68
N GLN A 288 15.42 -18.33 -17.85
CA GLN A 288 16.80 -17.87 -17.70
C GLN A 288 17.17 -16.79 -18.74
N ASN A 289 16.80 -16.98 -20.00
CA ASN A 289 17.05 -15.99 -21.05
C ASN A 289 16.29 -14.68 -20.78
N VAL A 290 15.03 -14.78 -20.37
CA VAL A 290 14.23 -13.60 -20.00
C VAL A 290 14.86 -12.89 -18.80
N MET A 291 15.29 -13.63 -17.78
CA MET A 291 15.91 -13.06 -16.57
C MET A 291 17.25 -12.37 -16.86
N GLN A 292 18.08 -12.91 -17.77
CA GLN A 292 19.34 -12.27 -18.14
C GLN A 292 19.13 -10.84 -18.68
N GLU A 293 18.10 -10.62 -19.48
CA GLU A 293 17.75 -9.29 -19.95
C GLU A 293 17.10 -8.43 -18.85
N MET A 294 16.30 -9.04 -17.96
CA MET A 294 15.69 -8.34 -16.82
C MET A 294 16.73 -7.78 -15.86
N GLU A 295 17.76 -8.56 -15.53
CA GLU A 295 18.83 -8.19 -14.60
C GLU A 295 19.51 -6.89 -15.02
N PHE A 296 19.78 -6.72 -16.31
CA PHE A 296 20.36 -5.49 -16.86
C PHE A 296 19.58 -4.23 -16.50
N TYR A 297 18.24 -4.31 -16.49
CA TYR A 297 17.37 -3.18 -16.12
C TYR A 297 17.07 -3.14 -14.61
N LEU A 298 17.28 -4.23 -13.88
CA LEU A 298 17.11 -4.25 -12.42
C LEU A 298 18.34 -3.73 -11.66
N ASP A 299 19.55 -3.77 -12.26
CA ASP A 299 20.78 -3.26 -11.64
C ASP A 299 20.65 -1.83 -11.09
N PRO A 300 20.13 -0.84 -11.86
CA PRO A 300 19.95 0.51 -11.35
C PRO A 300 19.04 0.59 -10.12
N ILE A 301 18.10 -0.36 -9.99
CA ILE A 301 17.20 -0.43 -8.84
C ILE A 301 17.91 -0.98 -7.61
N ILE A 302 18.81 -1.94 -7.80
CA ILE A 302 19.67 -2.42 -6.71
C ILE A 302 20.53 -1.27 -6.17
N ASP A 303 21.15 -0.49 -7.05
CA ASP A 303 21.99 0.65 -6.67
C ASP A 303 21.14 1.76 -5.99
N PHE A 304 19.94 2.03 -6.48
CA PHE A 304 19.01 2.96 -5.84
C PHE A 304 18.72 2.54 -4.40
N TYR A 305 18.36 1.28 -4.14
CA TYR A 305 18.05 0.82 -2.78
C TYR A 305 19.27 0.83 -1.85
N LYS A 306 20.48 0.54 -2.36
CA LYS A 306 21.72 0.63 -1.59
C LYS A 306 22.02 2.06 -1.12
N ASN A 307 21.67 3.05 -1.94
CA ASN A 307 21.96 4.46 -1.69
C ASN A 307 20.84 5.19 -0.94
N LEU A 308 19.69 4.55 -0.69
CA LEU A 308 18.61 5.16 0.10
C LEU A 308 19.03 5.33 1.56
N THR A 309 18.93 6.56 2.06
CA THR A 309 19.10 6.84 3.49
C THR A 309 17.92 6.31 4.30
N SER A 310 18.09 6.14 5.61
CA SER A 310 16.99 5.72 6.49
C SER A 310 15.84 6.73 6.48
N GLU A 311 16.13 8.03 6.42
CA GLU A 311 15.13 9.10 6.32
C GLU A 311 14.31 8.97 5.04
N SER A 312 14.97 8.78 3.89
CA SER A 312 14.29 8.59 2.60
C SER A 312 13.40 7.34 2.58
N LYS A 313 13.85 6.24 3.20
CA LYS A 313 13.05 5.01 3.34
C LYS A 313 11.80 5.25 4.18
N ILE A 314 11.92 5.97 5.30
CA ILE A 314 10.80 6.32 6.18
C ILE A 314 9.80 7.21 5.44
N GLU A 315 10.28 8.16 4.64
CA GLU A 315 9.43 9.04 3.84
C GLU A 315 8.66 8.26 2.76
N LEU A 316 9.36 7.44 1.97
CA LEU A 316 8.72 6.58 0.98
C LEU A 316 7.70 5.61 1.63
N LYS A 317 7.97 5.13 2.83
CA LYS A 317 7.06 4.29 3.60
C LYS A 317 5.76 5.00 3.96
N LYS A 318 5.78 6.34 4.12
CA LYS A 318 4.58 7.18 4.35
C LYS A 318 3.74 7.40 3.08
N SER A 319 4.18 6.93 1.93
CA SER A 319 3.45 7.04 0.66
C SER A 319 2.24 6.11 0.63
N TYR A 320 1.14 6.53 1.25
CA TYR A 320 -0.10 5.75 1.37
C TYR A 320 -1.03 5.91 0.16
N GLY A 321 -1.94 4.94 0.02
CA GLY A 321 -2.98 4.98 -1.00
C GLY A 321 -2.48 4.76 -2.44
N ILE A 322 -3.34 5.04 -3.40
CA ILE A 322 -3.07 4.82 -4.83
C ILE A 322 -2.00 5.78 -5.36
N ALA A 323 -2.09 7.06 -4.96
CA ALA A 323 -1.15 8.09 -5.40
C ALA A 323 0.28 7.80 -4.90
N GLY A 324 0.43 7.45 -3.62
CA GLY A 324 1.74 7.12 -3.04
C GLY A 324 2.40 5.91 -3.72
N ARG A 325 1.64 4.85 -3.97
CA ARG A 325 2.15 3.66 -4.70
C ARG A 325 2.52 3.99 -6.15
N THR A 326 1.76 4.89 -6.79
CA THR A 326 2.10 5.38 -8.13
C THR A 326 3.39 6.20 -8.10
N LYS A 327 3.59 7.06 -7.09
CA LYS A 327 4.84 7.81 -6.89
C LYS A 327 6.04 6.86 -6.78
N VAL A 328 5.96 5.84 -5.90
CA VAL A 328 7.04 4.84 -5.74
C VAL A 328 7.36 4.15 -7.06
N TRP A 329 6.35 3.65 -7.78
CA TRP A 329 6.54 3.01 -9.08
C TRP A 329 7.19 3.95 -10.11
N ARG A 330 6.79 5.23 -10.18
CA ARG A 330 7.38 6.22 -11.09
C ARG A 330 8.81 6.61 -10.71
N ILE A 331 9.14 6.60 -9.41
CA ILE A 331 10.53 6.75 -8.95
C ILE A 331 11.38 5.61 -9.50
N LEU A 332 10.95 4.35 -9.33
CA LEU A 332 11.69 3.19 -9.82
C LEU A 332 11.90 3.24 -11.34
N GLN A 333 10.87 3.62 -12.11
CA GLN A 333 11.01 3.81 -13.56
C GLN A 333 12.06 4.89 -13.90
N ARG A 334 12.03 6.03 -13.19
CA ARG A 334 12.98 7.13 -13.40
C ARG A 334 14.41 6.71 -13.08
N GLU A 335 14.62 5.93 -12.03
CA GLU A 335 15.98 5.45 -11.67
C GLU A 335 16.55 4.53 -12.76
N ILE A 336 15.77 3.68 -13.39
CA ILE A 336 16.22 2.92 -14.56
C ILE A 336 16.51 3.86 -15.73
N SER A 337 15.60 4.76 -16.08
CA SER A 337 15.75 5.67 -17.23
C SER A 337 16.97 6.58 -17.13
N LYS A 338 17.43 6.94 -15.93
CA LYS A 338 18.67 7.70 -15.72
C LYS A 338 19.92 6.97 -16.18
N VAL A 339 19.93 5.64 -16.06
CA VAL A 339 21.10 4.79 -16.36
C VAL A 339 20.92 4.06 -17.70
N ARG A 340 19.70 3.68 -18.02
CA ARG A 340 19.31 2.96 -19.24
C ARG A 340 18.40 3.87 -20.08
N THR A 341 19.01 4.68 -20.93
CA THR A 341 18.31 5.71 -21.72
C THR A 341 17.34 5.16 -22.76
N ASP A 342 17.45 3.88 -23.11
CA ASP A 342 16.51 3.15 -23.96
C ASP A 342 15.22 2.75 -23.22
N PHE A 343 15.25 2.69 -21.89
CA PHE A 343 14.05 2.40 -21.09
C PHE A 343 13.26 3.68 -20.81
N HIS A 344 12.20 3.88 -21.58
CA HIS A 344 11.38 5.10 -21.51
C HIS A 344 9.88 4.75 -21.48
N PRO A 345 9.34 4.31 -20.35
CA PRO A 345 7.93 3.90 -20.23
C PRO A 345 6.96 5.04 -20.49
N ASP A 346 5.83 4.71 -21.14
CA ASP A 346 4.79 5.67 -21.47
C ASP A 346 4.32 6.48 -20.25
N GLY A 347 4.23 7.78 -20.43
CA GLY A 347 3.73 8.71 -19.41
C GLY A 347 4.71 9.03 -18.27
N LEU A 348 5.97 8.55 -18.32
CA LEU A 348 6.98 8.85 -17.30
C LEU A 348 7.28 10.36 -17.27
N ASP A 349 7.62 10.95 -18.42
CA ASP A 349 7.94 12.38 -18.52
C ASP A 349 6.75 13.26 -18.15
N LYS A 350 5.56 12.87 -18.62
CA LYS A 350 4.35 13.60 -18.27
C LYS A 350 4.11 13.61 -16.76
N TYR A 351 4.28 12.47 -16.10
CA TYR A 351 4.10 12.37 -14.65
C TYR A 351 5.03 13.33 -13.90
N TRP A 352 6.32 13.31 -14.23
CA TRP A 352 7.29 14.17 -13.56
C TRP A 352 7.08 15.65 -13.88
N LYS A 353 6.72 15.99 -15.11
CA LYS A 353 6.35 17.36 -15.49
C LYS A 353 5.13 17.86 -14.70
N ASP A 354 4.14 17.01 -14.49
CA ASP A 354 2.95 17.37 -13.69
C ASP A 354 3.29 17.49 -12.20
N GLU A 355 4.18 16.64 -11.65
CA GLU A 355 4.68 16.76 -10.27
C GLU A 355 5.51 18.05 -10.08
N ASP A 356 6.41 18.38 -10.99
CA ASP A 356 7.20 19.63 -10.95
C ASP A 356 6.27 20.86 -10.96
N LYS A 357 5.21 20.84 -11.76
CA LYS A 357 4.21 21.90 -11.77
C LYS A 357 3.50 22.04 -10.42
N ARG A 358 3.12 20.94 -9.81
CA ARG A 358 2.48 20.93 -8.48
C ARG A 358 3.43 21.46 -7.40
N TYR A 359 4.71 21.08 -7.41
CA TYR A 359 5.69 21.62 -6.48
C TYR A 359 5.81 23.13 -6.58
N ASN A 360 5.74 23.69 -7.80
CA ASN A 360 5.76 25.13 -7.98
C ASN A 360 4.51 25.81 -7.37
N GLU A 361 3.31 25.30 -7.63
CA GLU A 361 2.06 25.87 -7.09
C GLU A 361 2.02 25.85 -5.55
N ASP A 362 2.37 24.73 -4.94
CA ASP A 362 2.44 24.60 -3.47
C ASP A 362 3.55 25.47 -2.87
N SER A 363 4.69 25.59 -3.52
CA SER A 363 5.77 26.46 -3.09
C SER A 363 5.36 27.93 -3.08
N PHE A 364 4.62 28.40 -4.08
CA PHE A 364 4.07 29.75 -4.09
C PHE A 364 3.13 30.00 -2.92
N ARG A 365 2.28 29.01 -2.60
CA ARG A 365 1.38 29.10 -1.45
C ARG A 365 2.17 29.19 -0.16
N PHE A 366 3.13 28.30 0.07
CA PHE A 366 3.95 28.28 1.28
C PHE A 366 4.72 29.59 1.48
N ILE A 367 5.35 30.11 0.41
CA ILE A 367 6.08 31.39 0.47
C ILE A 367 5.12 32.52 0.85
N ARG A 368 3.97 32.62 0.20
CA ARG A 368 2.97 33.68 0.50
C ARG A 368 2.47 33.60 1.93
N ASP A 369 2.15 32.41 2.41
CA ASP A 369 1.63 32.22 3.75
C ASP A 369 2.67 32.59 4.81
N ILE A 370 3.95 32.22 4.60
CA ILE A 370 5.08 32.57 5.45
C ILE A 370 5.33 34.09 5.41
N GLU A 371 5.32 34.72 4.23
CA GLU A 371 5.51 36.18 4.08
C GLU A 371 4.40 36.95 4.84
N THR A 372 3.14 36.52 4.68
CA THR A 372 1.99 37.14 5.36
C THR A 372 2.11 37.01 6.87
N PHE A 373 2.39 35.79 7.35
CA PHE A 373 2.59 35.53 8.79
C PHE A 373 3.74 36.38 9.36
N MET A 374 4.91 36.38 8.73
CA MET A 374 6.06 37.17 9.19
C MET A 374 5.76 38.66 9.23
N LYS A 375 5.06 39.18 8.23
CA LYS A 375 4.67 40.57 8.15
C LYS A 375 3.83 41.02 9.35
N GLU A 376 2.81 40.22 9.71
CA GLU A 376 1.89 40.53 10.80
C GLU A 376 2.54 40.31 12.17
N ASP A 377 3.22 39.19 12.33
CA ASP A 377 3.85 38.82 13.60
C ASP A 377 5.01 39.76 13.97
N PHE A 378 5.85 40.12 13.00
CA PHE A 378 6.94 41.08 13.22
C PHE A 378 6.40 42.45 13.64
N LYS A 379 5.36 42.92 12.97
CA LYS A 379 4.70 44.20 13.32
C LYS A 379 4.20 44.15 14.74
N THR A 380 3.43 43.13 15.09
CA THR A 380 2.86 42.97 16.42
C THR A 380 3.92 42.94 17.52
N LYS A 381 4.99 42.18 17.31
CA LYS A 381 6.10 42.06 18.27
C LYS A 381 6.89 43.37 18.42
N LEU A 382 7.12 44.10 17.34
CA LEU A 382 7.77 45.40 17.39
C LEU A 382 6.89 46.45 18.07
N GLU A 383 5.59 46.48 17.83
CA GLU A 383 4.62 47.33 18.48
C GLU A 383 4.59 47.09 20.01
N GLN A 384 4.61 45.82 20.41
CA GLN A 384 4.70 45.43 21.82
C GLN A 384 5.99 45.89 22.47
N ALA A 385 7.12 45.83 21.79
CA ALA A 385 8.41 46.17 22.33
C ALA A 385 8.74 47.68 22.35
N TYR A 386 8.26 48.44 21.35
CA TYR A 386 8.64 49.85 21.17
C TYR A 386 7.45 50.80 21.18
N GLY A 387 6.21 50.31 21.35
CA GLY A 387 4.99 51.14 21.39
C GLY A 387 4.78 51.93 20.08
N SER A 388 4.24 53.16 20.19
CA SER A 388 3.96 53.99 19.02
C SER A 388 5.17 54.37 18.15
N GLN A 389 6.38 54.22 18.67
CA GLN A 389 7.61 54.48 17.91
C GLN A 389 8.25 53.23 17.27
N TRP A 390 7.51 52.13 17.21
CA TRP A 390 8.01 50.83 16.83
C TRP A 390 8.72 50.81 15.46
N PHE A 391 8.14 51.48 14.45
CA PHE A 391 8.70 51.51 13.09
C PHE A 391 10.02 52.29 13.01
N LYS A 392 10.14 53.38 13.79
CA LYS A 392 11.35 54.21 13.82
C LYS A 392 12.47 53.62 14.69
N ARG A 393 12.12 52.95 15.80
CA ARG A 393 13.08 52.45 16.76
C ARG A 393 13.44 50.98 16.55
N GLY A 394 12.50 50.17 16.07
CA GLY A 394 12.66 48.74 15.87
C GLY A 394 13.22 48.38 14.48
N VAL A 395 13.23 49.30 13.51
CA VAL A 395 13.66 49.06 12.13
C VAL A 395 15.02 49.77 11.88
N PRO A 396 15.99 49.10 11.20
CA PRO A 396 17.24 49.75 10.80
C PRO A 396 16.98 50.96 9.92
N LYS A 397 17.75 52.05 10.12
CA LYS A 397 17.56 53.31 9.35
C LYS A 397 17.52 53.07 7.85
N ALA A 398 18.46 52.26 7.32
CA ALA A 398 18.51 51.98 5.87
C ALA A 398 17.21 51.27 5.34
N VAL A 399 16.61 50.37 6.13
CA VAL A 399 15.35 49.70 5.80
C VAL A 399 14.18 50.67 5.92
N TYR A 400 14.16 51.47 6.96
CA TYR A 400 13.18 52.53 7.15
C TYR A 400 13.13 53.51 5.99
N ASP A 401 14.29 54.08 5.61
CA ASP A 401 14.41 55.05 4.52
C ASP A 401 13.97 54.44 3.17
N LYS A 402 14.43 53.22 2.87
CA LYS A 402 14.01 52.44 1.68
C LYS A 402 12.51 52.24 1.64
N ALA A 403 11.87 51.81 2.76
CA ALA A 403 10.48 51.51 2.83
C ALA A 403 9.62 52.80 2.60
N ASN A 404 10.00 53.93 3.17
CA ASN A 404 9.32 55.19 2.95
C ASN A 404 9.45 55.68 1.50
N GLN A 405 10.62 55.55 0.87
CA GLN A 405 10.84 55.88 -0.53
C GLN A 405 9.93 55.02 -1.41
N LEU A 406 9.91 53.68 -1.24
CA LEU A 406 9.09 52.80 -2.04
C LEU A 406 7.57 53.03 -1.85
N ALA A 407 7.13 53.36 -0.62
CA ALA A 407 5.77 53.75 -0.37
C ALA A 407 5.40 55.05 -1.11
N SER A 408 6.25 56.04 -1.05
CA SER A 408 6.06 57.30 -1.76
C SER A 408 5.98 57.10 -3.30
N GLU A 409 6.89 56.28 -3.85
CA GLU A 409 6.86 55.95 -5.30
C GLU A 409 5.57 55.21 -5.70
N LYS A 410 5.14 54.22 -4.90
CA LYS A 410 3.91 53.46 -5.21
C LYS A 410 2.65 54.30 -5.08
N ASN A 411 2.60 55.19 -4.10
CA ASN A 411 1.44 56.01 -3.83
C ASN A 411 1.34 57.24 -4.74
N TYR A 412 2.35 57.53 -5.58
CA TYR A 412 2.40 58.71 -6.44
C TYR A 412 1.23 58.80 -7.41
N GLU A 413 0.76 57.66 -7.93
CA GLU A 413 -0.37 57.61 -8.87
C GLU A 413 -1.70 57.21 -8.18
N ILE A 414 -1.71 56.92 -6.88
CA ILE A 414 -2.92 56.50 -6.15
C ILE A 414 -3.71 57.78 -5.78
N THR A 415 -4.96 57.82 -6.17
CA THR A 415 -5.86 58.96 -5.88
C THR A 415 -6.77 58.73 -4.67
N ASP A 416 -6.96 57.49 -4.27
CA ASP A 416 -7.75 57.12 -3.09
C ASP A 416 -6.82 56.78 -1.90
N ALA A 417 -6.89 57.60 -0.88
CA ALA A 417 -6.07 57.44 0.33
C ALA A 417 -6.27 56.09 1.03
N SER A 418 -7.40 55.40 0.81
CA SER A 418 -7.66 54.08 1.37
C SER A 418 -6.88 52.95 0.66
N GLU A 419 -6.35 53.22 -0.54
CA GLU A 419 -5.56 52.29 -1.34
C GLU A 419 -4.04 52.54 -1.19
N GLU A 420 -3.63 53.53 -0.39
CA GLU A 420 -2.21 53.87 -0.20
C GLU A 420 -1.49 52.76 0.58
N TYR A 421 -0.30 52.43 0.07
CA TYR A 421 0.62 51.50 0.75
C TYR A 421 1.31 52.20 1.94
N SER A 422 1.28 51.55 3.10
CA SER A 422 2.14 51.97 4.20
C SER A 422 3.61 51.61 3.91
N PRO A 423 4.57 52.32 4.49
CA PRO A 423 5.98 51.92 4.38
C PRO A 423 6.23 50.46 4.84
N TRP A 424 5.48 49.95 5.81
CA TRP A 424 5.57 48.57 6.24
C TRP A 424 5.17 47.56 5.17
N ASP A 425 4.20 47.90 4.32
CA ASP A 425 3.74 47.08 3.22
C ASP A 425 4.77 46.96 2.06
N CYS A 426 5.79 47.82 2.08
CA CYS A 426 6.85 47.83 1.07
C CYS A 426 8.11 47.03 1.47
N LEU A 427 8.08 46.35 2.62
CA LEU A 427 9.18 45.49 3.04
C LEU A 427 9.21 44.15 2.30
N THR A 428 10.41 43.60 2.19
CA THR A 428 10.66 42.29 1.58
C THR A 428 11.15 41.31 2.63
N LEU A 429 11.18 40.01 2.34
CA LEU A 429 11.64 38.95 3.25
C LEU A 429 13.01 39.23 3.86
N ILE A 430 13.96 39.73 3.07
CA ILE A 430 15.31 40.07 3.58
C ILE A 430 15.29 41.26 4.55
N ASP A 431 14.32 42.16 4.41
CA ASP A 431 14.18 43.28 5.32
C ASP A 431 13.72 42.80 6.69
N TYR A 432 12.89 41.74 6.79
CA TYR A 432 12.55 41.12 8.09
C TYR A 432 13.81 40.52 8.77
N ARG A 433 14.68 39.86 8.00
CA ARG A 433 15.96 39.39 8.57
C ARG A 433 16.82 40.52 9.11
N ARG A 434 16.90 41.64 8.37
CA ARG A 434 17.63 42.83 8.80
C ARG A 434 17.03 43.44 10.08
N ILE A 435 15.72 43.47 10.17
CA ILE A 435 14.98 43.92 11.37
C ILE A 435 15.25 42.99 12.54
N ALA A 436 15.14 41.68 12.34
CA ALA A 436 15.40 40.71 13.40
C ALA A 436 16.80 40.80 13.97
N THR A 437 17.82 40.99 13.13
CA THR A 437 19.24 41.05 13.54
C THR A 437 19.68 42.43 14.00
N TYR A 438 18.80 43.45 13.91
CA TYR A 438 19.14 44.85 14.27
C TYR A 438 19.24 45.06 15.77
N GLY A 439 20.34 45.62 16.23
CA GLY A 439 20.56 45.98 17.65
C GLY A 439 20.32 44.77 18.57
N SER A 440 19.45 44.95 19.55
CA SER A 440 19.09 43.91 20.51
C SER A 440 17.79 43.13 20.09
N ASN A 441 17.17 43.45 18.96
CA ASN A 441 15.91 42.86 18.54
C ASN A 441 15.93 41.35 18.57
N TRP A 442 17.02 40.72 18.10
CA TRP A 442 17.13 39.28 18.09
C TRP A 442 16.95 38.71 19.48
N ARG A 443 17.83 39.07 20.40
CA ARG A 443 17.84 38.58 21.79
C ARG A 443 16.56 38.90 22.55
N ASP A 444 16.07 40.14 22.39
CA ASP A 444 14.99 40.65 23.23
C ASP A 444 13.59 40.35 22.68
N ILE A 445 13.46 40.08 21.36
CA ILE A 445 12.14 39.95 20.70
C ILE A 445 12.02 38.64 19.90
N PHE A 446 12.98 38.34 18.97
CA PHE A 446 12.77 37.35 17.93
C PHE A 446 13.37 35.97 18.18
N GLU A 447 14.45 35.86 18.97
CA GLU A 447 15.19 34.60 19.12
C GLU A 447 14.35 33.43 19.56
N LYS A 448 13.43 33.65 20.51
CA LYS A 448 12.53 32.62 21.05
C LYS A 448 11.59 32.04 19.98
N TYR A 449 11.20 32.85 19.01
CA TYR A 449 10.14 32.48 18.05
C TYR A 449 10.68 32.08 16.67
N TYR A 450 11.89 32.56 16.32
CA TYR A 450 12.47 32.42 15.00
C TYR A 450 13.81 31.63 14.98
N THR A 451 14.15 30.98 16.07
CA THR A 451 15.17 29.93 16.09
C THR A 451 14.55 28.60 15.71
N LYS A 452 15.10 27.92 14.70
CA LYS A 452 14.58 26.61 14.29
C LYS A 452 14.63 25.60 15.44
N PRO A 453 13.63 24.68 15.53
CA PRO A 453 13.69 23.56 16.47
C PRO A 453 15.00 22.77 16.30
N GLY A 454 15.68 22.50 17.42
CA GLY A 454 16.99 21.81 17.42
C GLY A 454 18.23 22.72 17.31
N GLU A 455 18.06 24.01 16.98
CA GLU A 455 19.16 24.99 16.86
C GLU A 455 19.28 25.90 18.10
N GLU A 456 18.60 25.61 19.20
CA GLU A 456 18.50 26.45 20.38
C GLU A 456 19.89 26.64 21.08
N LYS A 457 20.75 25.62 21.03
CA LYS A 457 22.00 25.55 21.78
C LYS A 457 23.26 26.04 21.03
N GLY A 458 23.12 26.57 19.80
CA GLY A 458 24.27 26.92 18.99
C GLY A 458 24.05 28.09 18.04
N GLY A 459 25.12 28.66 17.52
CA GLY A 459 25.09 29.69 16.49
C GLY A 459 24.81 31.12 16.99
N ASN A 460 25.27 32.09 16.22
CA ASN A 460 24.93 33.49 16.41
C ASN A 460 23.63 33.86 15.69
N LYS A 461 23.14 35.09 15.83
CA LYS A 461 21.93 35.56 15.19
C LYS A 461 21.94 35.45 13.67
N GLU A 462 23.09 35.59 13.05
CA GLU A 462 23.26 35.47 11.61
C GLU A 462 23.06 34.03 11.13
N ALA A 463 23.61 33.05 11.86
CA ALA A 463 23.44 31.63 11.59
C ALA A 463 21.96 31.20 11.82
N LYS A 464 21.39 31.59 12.97
CA LYS A 464 19.99 31.25 13.32
C LYS A 464 18.93 31.85 12.35
N THR A 465 19.29 32.90 11.59
CA THR A 465 18.42 33.56 10.62
C THR A 465 18.78 33.26 9.16
N GLU A 466 19.71 32.33 8.91
CA GLU A 466 20.11 31.96 7.55
C GLU A 466 18.99 31.39 6.71
N TRP A 467 18.04 30.71 7.33
CA TRP A 467 16.86 30.19 6.66
C TRP A 467 16.00 31.29 6.00
N MET A 468 15.93 32.49 6.56
CA MET A 468 15.24 33.64 5.95
C MET A 468 15.93 34.06 4.64
N GLN A 469 17.24 33.98 4.56
CA GLN A 469 17.99 34.28 3.35
C GLN A 469 17.82 33.18 2.28
N LYS A 470 17.76 31.91 2.71
CA LYS A 470 17.47 30.80 1.80
C LYS A 470 16.04 30.91 1.25
N LEU A 471 15.05 31.25 2.10
CA LEU A 471 13.66 31.46 1.71
C LEU A 471 13.54 32.58 0.65
N GLU A 472 14.21 33.72 0.86
CA GLU A 472 14.20 34.83 -0.11
C GLU A 472 14.83 34.43 -1.45
N ARG A 473 15.96 33.70 -1.42
CA ARG A 473 16.58 33.20 -2.65
C ARG A 473 15.61 32.32 -3.46
N ILE A 474 14.93 31.39 -2.80
CA ILE A 474 13.94 30.52 -3.45
C ILE A 474 12.77 31.35 -3.98
N ARG A 475 12.27 32.30 -3.19
CA ARG A 475 11.21 33.23 -3.61
C ARG A 475 11.58 34.00 -4.86
N ASN A 476 12.75 34.59 -4.90
CA ASN A 476 13.19 35.38 -6.04
C ASN A 476 13.42 34.54 -7.30
N ASN A 477 13.94 33.31 -7.16
CA ASN A 477 14.11 32.38 -8.25
C ASN A 477 12.75 31.93 -8.85
N ASN A 478 11.73 31.70 -8.00
CA ASN A 478 10.39 31.31 -8.43
C ASN A 478 9.66 32.36 -9.28
N PHE A 479 9.87 33.66 -8.98
CA PHE A 479 9.24 34.74 -9.78
C PHE A 479 9.83 34.89 -11.20
N HIS A 480 10.96 34.22 -11.51
CA HIS A 480 11.62 34.29 -12.80
C HIS A 480 11.54 33.00 -13.65
N THR A 481 10.40 32.29 -13.64
CA THR A 481 10.17 31.07 -14.45
C THR A 481 11.05 29.86 -14.13
N TYR A 482 11.55 29.76 -12.90
CA TYR A 482 12.37 28.66 -12.41
C TYR A 482 11.49 27.54 -11.81
N SER A 483 11.81 26.27 -12.05
CA SER A 483 11.17 25.16 -11.37
C SER A 483 11.80 24.94 -9.99
N VAL A 484 10.97 24.83 -8.96
CA VAL A 484 11.42 24.52 -7.59
C VAL A 484 11.94 23.09 -7.55
N LYS A 485 13.16 22.93 -7.04
CA LYS A 485 13.75 21.61 -6.84
C LYS A 485 13.10 20.93 -5.63
N GLU A 486 13.14 19.60 -5.60
CA GLU A 486 12.60 18.80 -4.49
C GLU A 486 13.16 19.26 -3.12
N GLU A 487 14.47 19.46 -3.00
CA GLU A 487 15.15 19.97 -1.79
C GLU A 487 14.66 21.36 -1.34
N GLU A 488 14.31 22.22 -2.32
CA GLU A 488 13.77 23.55 -2.04
C GLU A 488 12.31 23.46 -1.59
N PHE A 489 11.54 22.57 -2.18
CA PHE A 489 10.16 22.29 -1.79
C PHE A 489 10.06 21.71 -0.38
N GLU A 490 10.91 20.72 -0.05
CA GLU A 490 11.01 20.15 1.29
C GLU A 490 11.33 21.23 2.33
N PHE A 491 12.33 22.08 2.04
CA PHE A 491 12.66 23.18 2.90
C PHE A 491 11.50 24.16 3.13
N LEU A 492 10.73 24.50 2.10
CA LEU A 492 9.55 25.36 2.20
C LEU A 492 8.43 24.70 3.00
N SER A 493 8.21 23.41 2.80
CA SER A 493 7.22 22.61 3.53
C SER A 493 7.54 22.55 5.03
N GLU A 494 8.81 22.29 5.39
CA GLU A 494 9.26 22.29 6.78
C GLU A 494 9.09 23.66 7.44
N LEU A 495 9.46 24.74 6.74
CA LEU A 495 9.26 26.10 7.24
C LEU A 495 7.79 26.45 7.46
N HIS A 496 6.93 26.11 6.51
CA HIS A 496 5.51 26.34 6.60
C HIS A 496 4.91 25.61 7.80
N LYS A 497 5.25 24.33 7.96
CA LYS A 497 4.83 23.53 9.10
C LYS A 497 5.28 24.13 10.42
N TRP A 498 6.55 24.53 10.51
CA TRP A 498 7.10 25.12 11.74
C TRP A 498 6.45 26.46 12.09
N LEU A 499 6.36 27.40 11.14
CA LEU A 499 5.92 28.75 11.41
C LEU A 499 4.39 28.91 11.48
N ILE A 500 3.65 28.13 10.71
CA ILE A 500 2.20 28.29 10.55
C ILE A 500 1.44 27.21 11.33
N GLU A 501 1.74 25.90 11.10
CA GLU A 501 0.92 24.81 11.65
C GLU A 501 1.18 24.53 13.15
N THR A 502 2.34 24.94 13.69
CA THR A 502 2.65 24.79 15.13
C THR A 502 2.26 26.01 15.96
N SER A 503 1.73 27.07 15.32
CA SER A 503 1.31 28.31 15.98
C SER A 503 -0.17 28.34 16.33
N ASP A 504 -0.93 27.31 15.89
CA ASP A 504 -2.30 27.01 16.30
C ASP A 504 -2.29 25.98 17.48
#